data_e688c96327f438bb5dfaf9a6d2208b7a
#
_entry.id   e688c96327f438bb5dfaf9a6d2208b7a
#
_cell.length_a   1.000
_cell.length_b   1.000
_cell.length_c   1.000
_cell.angle_alpha   90.00
_cell.angle_beta   90.00
_cell.angle_gamma   90.00
#
_symmetry.space_group_name_H-M   'P 1'
#
loop_
_entity.id
_entity.type
_entity.pdbx_description
1 polymer ?
#
loop_
_entity_poly.entity_id
_entity_poly.type
_entity_poly.pdbx_seq_one_letter_code
_entity_poly.pdbx_strand_id
1 'polypeptide(L)'
;MQAITIKSTTATIQQGAIKADGKFWLTNTDIHFAPFNAQFGLGPYTFSRREIVKVSKCTGKVAGILPYTHDAIEVVLKDGNNYQFIVSNADEWIKLLTHSA
;
A
#
# COMPACT_ATOMS: atom_id res chain seq x y z
N MET A 1 22.81 -3.24 -8.79
CA MET A 1 21.84 -2.77 -9.79
C MET A 1 20.83 -1.87 -9.10
N GLN A 2 20.59 -0.72 -9.68
CA GLN A 2 19.68 0.25 -9.07
C GLN A 2 18.24 -0.13 -9.33
N ALA A 3 17.41 0.05 -8.32
CA ALA A 3 15.99 -0.13 -8.49
C ALA A 3 15.43 1.03 -9.31
N ILE A 4 14.49 0.71 -10.20
CA ILE A 4 13.85 1.69 -11.06
C ILE A 4 12.41 1.87 -10.57
N THR A 5 12.04 3.11 -10.28
CA THR A 5 10.67 3.40 -9.87
C THR A 5 9.73 3.27 -11.06
N ILE A 6 8.75 2.40 -10.94
CA ILE A 6 7.75 2.16 -11.97
C ILE A 6 6.59 3.12 -11.81
N LYS A 7 6.15 3.35 -10.59
CA LYS A 7 5.02 4.22 -10.30
C LYS A 7 5.11 4.73 -8.88
N SER A 8 4.73 5.97 -8.66
CA SER A 8 4.69 6.54 -7.31
C SER A 8 3.47 7.44 -7.15
N THR A 9 3.01 7.54 -5.91
CA THR A 9 1.86 8.38 -5.58
C THR A 9 1.87 8.66 -4.08
N THR A 10 0.96 9.52 -3.65
CA THR A 10 0.66 9.68 -2.24
C THR A 10 -0.42 8.67 -1.87
N ALA A 11 -0.27 8.03 -0.73
CA ALA A 11 -1.24 7.07 -0.25
C ALA A 11 -1.39 7.19 1.26
N THR A 12 -2.43 6.58 1.79
CA THR A 12 -2.67 6.54 3.24
C THR A 12 -2.67 5.08 3.67
N ILE A 13 -1.75 4.71 4.54
CA ILE A 13 -1.78 3.39 5.13
C ILE A 13 -2.81 3.38 6.26
N GLN A 14 -3.56 2.30 6.39
CA GLN A 14 -4.57 2.15 7.43
C GLN A 14 -4.33 0.86 8.20
N GLN A 15 -4.16 0.99 9.52
CA GLN A 15 -3.99 -0.16 10.39
C GLN A 15 -5.00 0.00 11.53
N GLY A 16 -6.13 -0.69 11.41
CA GLY A 16 -7.22 -0.50 12.36
C GLY A 16 -7.73 0.92 12.31
N ALA A 17 -7.71 1.60 13.44
CA ALA A 17 -8.19 2.98 13.53
C ALA A 17 -7.10 4.01 13.23
N ILE A 18 -5.86 3.57 13.04
CA ILE A 18 -4.73 4.46 12.86
C ILE A 18 -4.42 4.59 11.37
N LYS A 19 -4.19 5.81 10.92
CA LYS A 19 -3.86 6.10 9.54
C LYS A 19 -2.68 7.05 9.46
N ALA A 20 -1.91 6.92 8.38
CA ALA A 20 -0.80 7.82 8.12
C ALA A 20 -0.66 8.03 6.63
N ASP A 21 -0.54 9.28 6.23
CA ASP A 21 -0.29 9.63 4.84
C ASP A 21 1.19 9.53 4.55
N GLY A 22 1.52 9.15 3.34
CA GLY A 22 2.91 9.03 2.97
C GLY A 22 3.09 8.85 1.48
N LYS A 23 4.33 8.60 1.10
CA LYS A 23 4.69 8.30 -0.27
C LYS A 23 4.65 6.80 -0.47
N PHE A 24 4.04 6.38 -1.57
CA PHE A 24 3.86 4.97 -1.91
C PHE A 24 4.42 4.77 -3.31
N TRP A 25 5.38 3.86 -3.46
CA TRP A 25 5.97 3.68 -4.78
C TRP A 25 6.39 2.23 -5.00
N LEU A 26 6.37 1.87 -6.28
CA LEU A 26 6.71 0.54 -6.75
C LEU A 26 7.97 0.63 -7.59
N THR A 27 8.92 -0.25 -7.29
CA THR A 27 10.09 -0.42 -8.12
C THR A 27 10.01 -1.77 -8.84
N ASN A 28 11.02 -2.09 -9.61
CA ASN A 28 11.08 -3.39 -10.28
C ASN A 28 11.21 -4.56 -9.30
N THR A 29 11.63 -4.32 -8.07
CA THR A 29 11.85 -5.39 -7.08
C THR A 29 10.99 -5.27 -5.83
N ASP A 30 10.60 -4.06 -5.45
CA ASP A 30 9.98 -3.82 -4.16
C ASP A 30 8.84 -2.83 -4.22
N ILE A 31 8.02 -2.85 -3.19
CA ILE A 31 7.03 -1.82 -2.96
C ILE A 31 7.39 -1.12 -1.66
N HIS A 32 7.26 0.19 -1.63
CA HIS A 32 7.69 1.02 -0.50
C HIS A 32 6.58 1.94 -0.04
N PHE A 33 6.52 2.15 1.25
CA PHE A 33 5.69 3.19 1.84
C PHE A 33 6.50 3.96 2.87
N ALA A 34 6.57 5.28 2.73
CA ALA A 34 7.28 6.14 3.66
C ALA A 34 6.32 7.19 4.19
N PRO A 35 5.92 7.12 5.47
CA PRO A 35 4.99 8.10 6.02
C PRO A 35 5.62 9.49 6.07
N PHE A 36 4.80 10.52 5.84
CA PHE A 36 5.28 11.88 5.96
C PHE A 36 5.53 12.26 7.43
N ASN A 37 4.84 11.56 8.33
CA ASN A 37 4.97 11.81 9.75
C ASN A 37 5.08 10.48 10.47
N ALA A 38 6.20 10.24 11.12
CA ALA A 38 6.48 8.94 11.74
C ALA A 38 5.89 8.78 13.14
N GLN A 39 5.05 9.71 13.59
CA GLN A 39 4.55 9.70 14.96
C GLN A 39 3.82 8.43 15.37
N PHE A 40 3.15 7.78 14.43
CA PHE A 40 2.30 6.63 14.77
C PHE A 40 2.97 5.28 14.55
N GLY A 41 4.23 5.26 14.18
CA GLY A 41 4.92 4.00 13.97
C GLY A 41 4.43 3.18 12.80
N LEU A 42 3.77 3.81 11.83
CA LEU A 42 3.25 3.13 10.65
C LEU A 42 4.24 3.22 9.49
N GLY A 43 5.38 2.61 9.68
CA GLY A 43 6.38 2.56 8.63
C GLY A 43 7.65 3.28 9.05
N PRO A 44 8.59 3.47 8.12
CA PRO A 44 8.48 3.10 6.70
C PRO A 44 8.45 1.59 6.49
N TYR A 45 7.85 1.17 5.40
CA TYR A 45 7.76 -0.25 5.05
C TYR A 45 8.37 -0.48 3.67
N THR A 46 9.02 -1.63 3.52
CA THR A 46 9.53 -2.10 2.24
C THR A 46 9.19 -3.59 2.13
N PHE A 47 8.50 -3.96 1.07
CA PHE A 47 8.12 -5.35 0.84
C PHE A 47 8.69 -5.78 -0.50
N SER A 48 9.35 -6.93 -0.53
CA SER A 48 9.76 -7.52 -1.78
C SER A 48 8.51 -7.95 -2.57
N ARG A 49 8.50 -7.71 -3.87
CA ARG A 49 7.39 -8.14 -4.70
C ARG A 49 7.18 -9.65 -4.63
N ARG A 50 8.24 -10.41 -4.36
CA ARG A 50 8.15 -11.86 -4.21
C ARG A 50 7.43 -12.29 -2.95
N GLU A 51 7.34 -11.40 -1.97
CA GLU A 51 6.65 -11.71 -0.72
C GLU A 51 5.16 -11.49 -0.80
N ILE A 52 4.68 -10.86 -1.86
CA ILE A 52 3.26 -10.55 -2.02
C ILE A 52 2.53 -11.79 -2.51
N VAL A 53 1.56 -12.23 -1.72
CA VAL A 53 0.73 -13.38 -2.05
C VAL A 53 -0.53 -12.96 -2.77
N LYS A 54 -1.11 -11.82 -2.36
CA LYS A 54 -2.39 -11.39 -2.90
C LYS A 54 -2.51 -9.88 -2.77
N VAL A 55 -3.09 -9.26 -3.79
CA VAL A 55 -3.47 -7.85 -3.74
C VAL A 55 -4.92 -7.78 -4.19
N SER A 56 -5.78 -7.17 -3.40
CA SER A 56 -7.19 -7.08 -3.73
C SER A 56 -7.71 -5.69 -3.40
N LYS A 57 -8.82 -5.34 -4.03
CA LYS A 57 -9.47 -4.07 -3.77
C LYS A 57 -10.23 -4.17 -2.46
N CYS A 58 -10.18 -3.12 -1.66
CA CYS A 58 -10.95 -3.06 -0.44
C CYS A 58 -11.52 -1.65 -0.27
N THR A 59 -12.33 -1.46 0.75
CA THR A 59 -12.92 -0.16 1.04
C THR A 59 -12.14 0.47 2.18
N GLY A 60 -11.60 1.65 1.94
CA GLY A 60 -10.97 2.43 2.99
C GLY A 60 -12.02 3.03 3.90
N LYS A 61 -11.71 3.18 5.17
CA LYS A 61 -12.60 3.78 6.13
C LYS A 61 -12.01 5.07 6.65
N VAL A 62 -12.83 6.10 6.68
CA VAL A 62 -12.41 7.38 7.20
C VAL A 62 -13.15 7.60 8.50
N ALA A 63 -12.40 7.82 9.59
CA ALA A 63 -12.95 8.12 10.89
C ALA A 63 -13.94 7.08 11.44
N GLY A 64 -13.98 5.92 10.85
CA GLY A 64 -14.80 4.82 11.35
C GLY A 64 -16.29 4.99 11.20
N ILE A 65 -16.76 6.13 10.74
CA ILE A 65 -18.19 6.39 10.65
C ILE A 65 -18.67 6.34 9.22
N LEU A 66 -17.92 6.92 8.32
CA LEU A 66 -18.33 6.99 6.94
C LEU A 66 -17.35 6.20 6.11
N PRO A 67 -17.86 5.34 5.24
CA PRO A 67 -16.99 4.67 4.31
C PRO A 67 -16.63 5.63 3.27
N TYR A 68 -15.66 5.82 3.08
CA TYR A 68 -15.37 6.71 2.31
C TYR A 68 -14.73 6.57 1.16
N THR A 69 -13.93 5.66 0.72
CA THR A 69 -13.40 5.59 -0.59
C THR A 69 -13.35 4.14 -0.99
N HIS A 70 -13.67 3.89 -2.27
CA HIS A 70 -13.53 2.58 -2.86
C HIS A 70 -12.13 2.40 -3.42
N ASP A 71 -11.27 3.43 -3.33
CA ASP A 71 -9.92 3.37 -3.85
C ASP A 71 -8.95 2.96 -2.76
N ALA A 72 -9.00 1.70 -2.40
CA ALA A 72 -8.08 1.13 -1.43
C ALA A 72 -7.70 -0.28 -1.85
N ILE A 73 -6.48 -0.68 -1.49
CA ILE A 73 -5.98 -2.02 -1.78
C ILE A 73 -5.52 -2.68 -0.50
N GLU A 74 -5.61 -4.00 -0.47
CA GLU A 74 -5.07 -4.80 0.60
C GLU A 74 -3.96 -5.67 0.04
N VAL A 75 -2.78 -5.60 0.64
CA VAL A 75 -1.62 -6.39 0.24
C VAL A 75 -1.38 -7.44 1.32
N VAL A 76 -1.39 -8.70 0.93
CA VAL A 76 -1.16 -9.82 1.84
C VAL A 76 0.19 -10.43 1.53
N LEU A 77 1.01 -10.62 2.55
CA LEU A 77 2.35 -11.14 2.41
C LEU A 77 2.42 -12.61 2.82
N LYS A 78 3.50 -13.27 2.42
CA LYS A 78 3.69 -14.70 2.70
C LYS A 78 3.71 -15.01 4.19
N ASP A 79 4.13 -14.07 5.02
CA ASP A 79 4.17 -14.27 6.47
C ASP A 79 2.80 -14.13 7.14
N GLY A 80 1.76 -13.85 6.36
CA GLY A 80 0.41 -13.69 6.89
C GLY A 80 0.05 -12.26 7.23
N ASN A 81 1.01 -11.34 7.22
CA ASN A 81 0.72 -9.95 7.48
C ASN A 81 0.00 -9.33 6.30
N ASN A 82 -0.89 -8.39 6.59
CA ASN A 82 -1.56 -7.65 5.54
C ASN A 82 -1.52 -6.15 5.84
N TYR A 83 -1.62 -5.37 4.77
CA TYR A 83 -1.55 -3.92 4.87
C TYR A 83 -2.58 -3.32 3.94
N GLN A 84 -3.26 -2.29 4.40
CA GLN A 84 -4.27 -1.61 3.59
C GLN A 84 -3.78 -0.22 3.25
N PHE A 85 -3.88 0.15 1.98
CA PHE A 85 -3.47 1.46 1.50
C PHE A 85 -4.64 2.09 0.76
N ILE A 86 -4.98 3.31 1.14
CA ILE A 86 -5.95 4.11 0.39
C ILE A 86 -5.16 4.84 -0.67
N VAL A 87 -5.44 4.56 -1.92
CA VAL A 87 -4.62 5.04 -3.02
C VAL A 87 -5.50 5.29 -4.25
N SER A 88 -5.26 6.39 -4.94
CA SER A 88 -5.98 6.66 -6.19
C SER A 88 -5.63 5.62 -7.23
N ASN A 89 -6.59 5.31 -8.08
CA ASN A 89 -6.41 4.32 -9.15
C ASN A 89 -6.05 2.95 -8.62
N ALA A 90 -6.81 2.50 -7.63
CA ALA A 90 -6.57 1.21 -6.99
C ALA A 90 -6.48 0.06 -8.00
N ASP A 91 -7.35 0.06 -9.01
CA ASP A 91 -7.36 -1.01 -10.02
C ASP A 91 -6.03 -1.07 -10.79
N GLU A 92 -5.46 0.08 -11.09
CA GLU A 92 -4.19 0.13 -11.78
C GLU A 92 -3.06 -0.41 -10.90
N TRP A 93 -3.08 -0.06 -9.62
CA TRP A 93 -2.10 -0.57 -8.67
C TRP A 93 -2.21 -2.08 -8.50
N ILE A 94 -3.43 -2.60 -8.42
CA ILE A 94 -3.65 -4.04 -8.31
C ILE A 94 -3.06 -4.74 -9.53
N LYS A 95 -3.31 -4.19 -10.71
CA LYS A 95 -2.80 -4.77 -11.95
C LYS A 95 -1.28 -4.80 -11.95
N LEU A 96 -0.64 -3.71 -11.54
CA LEU A 96 0.82 -3.64 -11.50
C LEU A 96 1.41 -4.57 -10.46
N LEU A 97 0.77 -4.71 -9.31
CA LEU A 97 1.30 -5.53 -8.22
C LEU A 97 1.06 -7.02 -8.44
N THR A 98 0.01 -7.38 -9.17
CA THR A 98 -0.27 -8.79 -9.44
C THR A 98 0.47 -9.32 -10.66
N HIS A 99 0.92 -8.45 -11.54
CA HIS A 99 1.75 -8.87 -12.66
C HIS A 99 3.20 -8.82 -12.24
N SER A 100 3.60 -9.71 -11.39
CA SER A 100 4.99 -9.74 -11.00
C SER A 100 5.80 -10.33 -12.13
N ALA A 101 6.92 -9.76 -12.33
CA ALA A 101 7.85 -10.28 -13.32
C ALA A 101 8.38 -11.64 -12.89
#